data_219d7a010b3a06e07f85cd168768dffc
#
_entry.id   219d7a010b3a06e07f85cd168768dffc
#
_cell.length_a   1.000
_cell.length_b   1.000
_cell.length_c   1.000
_cell.angle_alpha   90.00
_cell.angle_beta   90.00
_cell.angle_gamma   90.00
#
_symmetry.space_group_name_H-M   'P 1'
#
loop_
_entity.id
_entity.type
_entity.pdbx_description
1 polymer ?
#
loop_
_entity_poly.entity_id
_entity_poly.type
_entity_poly.pdbx_seq_one_letter_code
_entity_poly.pdbx_strand_id
1 'polypeptide(L)'
;MNDLHDLELLLRSRVPLITIETRDERRISRLFSRLAIRLGQPVMAWSATAGLQRIDVELAPQRHASEPQQALGQIKATNTPTIYLLMDFHPYLHDPLNVRLLKEIALDYHTLQHTLVLVSHDLDMPPELESFTARFDLSLPDRDGLQAIIREEAGHWSRLHQGSKVKTDKQTLDTILRQLGGLTDIDARRIIRNVIHDDGAIDSDDLARVTRGRYQLIESSGALSVEFDTADFDAVGGLHNLKRWISLRRSAFLQPGGQLDTPRGILLT
;
A
#
# COMPACT_ATOMS: atom_id res chain seq x y z
N MET A 1 -7.66 9.66 5.13
CA MET A 1 -7.67 8.79 6.33
C MET A 1 -6.28 8.82 6.93
N ASN A 2 -6.17 8.81 8.24
CA ASN A 2 -4.85 8.87 8.91
C ASN A 2 -4.52 7.49 9.49
N ASP A 3 -3.87 6.65 8.69
CA ASP A 3 -3.49 5.28 9.08
C ASP A 3 -2.88 5.22 10.49
N LEU A 4 -2.08 6.23 10.86
CA LEU A 4 -1.45 6.28 12.16
C LEU A 4 -2.47 6.41 13.30
N HIS A 5 -3.53 7.20 13.10
CA HIS A 5 -4.59 7.38 14.09
C HIS A 5 -5.48 6.14 14.17
N ASP A 6 -5.83 5.58 13.01
CA ASP A 6 -6.70 4.41 12.95
C ASP A 6 -6.02 3.17 13.54
N LEU A 7 -4.71 2.97 13.26
CA LEU A 7 -3.90 1.93 13.90
C LEU A 7 -3.76 2.16 15.41
N GLU A 8 -3.58 3.41 15.86
CA GLU A 8 -3.52 3.74 17.28
C GLU A 8 -4.83 3.36 17.99
N LEU A 9 -5.98 3.67 17.41
CA LEU A 9 -7.29 3.29 17.94
C LEU A 9 -7.45 1.77 17.99
N LEU A 10 -7.02 1.07 16.94
CA LEU A 10 -7.08 -0.39 16.88
C LEU A 10 -6.21 -1.04 17.97
N LEU A 11 -4.98 -0.55 18.17
CA LEU A 11 -4.10 -1.04 19.23
C LEU A 11 -4.68 -0.76 20.63
N ARG A 12 -5.30 0.41 20.83
CA ARG A 12 -5.98 0.76 22.09
C ARG A 12 -7.25 -0.07 22.35
N SER A 13 -7.87 -0.63 21.31
CA SER A 13 -9.03 -1.52 21.46
C SER A 13 -8.66 -2.93 21.96
N ARG A 14 -7.38 -3.18 22.22
CA ARG A 14 -6.85 -4.40 22.84
C ARG A 14 -7.12 -5.67 22.02
N VAL A 15 -6.99 -5.57 20.71
CA VAL A 15 -7.06 -6.74 19.82
C VAL A 15 -5.70 -7.45 19.84
N PRO A 16 -5.65 -8.75 20.16
CA PRO A 16 -4.39 -9.48 20.25
C PRO A 16 -3.71 -9.76 18.92
N LEU A 17 -4.49 -9.95 17.83
CA LEU A 17 -3.98 -10.20 16.49
C LEU A 17 -4.50 -9.14 15.52
N ILE A 18 -3.61 -8.60 14.70
CA ILE A 18 -3.96 -7.67 13.62
C ILE A 18 -3.38 -8.22 12.32
N THR A 19 -4.16 -8.23 11.26
CA THR A 19 -3.70 -8.59 9.91
C THR A 19 -3.62 -7.36 9.03
N ILE A 20 -2.52 -7.21 8.30
CA ILE A 20 -2.30 -6.12 7.34
C ILE A 20 -1.81 -6.74 6.02
N GLU A 21 -2.67 -6.75 5.01
CA GLU A 21 -2.29 -7.21 3.69
C GLU A 21 -1.62 -6.09 2.91
N THR A 22 -0.30 -6.20 2.73
CA THR A 22 0.48 -5.22 1.99
C THR A 22 1.81 -5.79 1.51
N ARG A 23 2.35 -5.20 0.45
CA ARG A 23 3.74 -5.41 0.01
C ARG A 23 4.69 -4.31 0.52
N ASP A 24 4.16 -3.30 1.22
CA ASP A 24 4.94 -2.15 1.70
C ASP A 24 5.33 -2.30 3.18
N GLU A 25 6.21 -3.26 3.46
CA GLU A 25 6.76 -3.49 4.79
C GLU A 25 7.47 -2.25 5.36
N ARG A 26 8.11 -1.44 4.50
CA ARG A 26 8.82 -0.23 4.94
C ARG A 26 7.86 0.82 5.47
N ARG A 27 6.69 0.96 4.87
CA ARG A 27 5.64 1.86 5.35
C ARG A 27 5.10 1.39 6.69
N ILE A 28 4.84 0.09 6.82
CA ILE A 28 4.41 -0.54 8.08
C ILE A 28 5.44 -0.28 9.19
N SER A 29 6.70 -0.62 8.95
CA SER A 29 7.77 -0.41 9.93
C SER A 29 7.85 1.05 10.40
N ARG A 30 7.75 2.02 9.49
CA ARG A 30 7.73 3.46 9.81
C ARG A 30 6.49 3.87 10.62
N LEU A 31 5.32 3.35 10.30
CA LEU A 31 4.08 3.62 11.04
C LEU A 31 4.19 3.10 12.48
N PHE A 32 4.62 1.86 12.64
CA PHE A 32 4.74 1.24 13.96
C PHE A 32 5.89 1.83 14.80
N SER A 33 7.00 2.26 14.21
CA SER A 33 8.05 3.01 14.92
C SER A 33 7.52 4.34 15.48
N ARG A 34 6.62 5.03 14.76
CA ARG A 34 5.94 6.24 15.27
C ARG A 34 4.93 5.91 16.37
N LEU A 35 4.21 4.80 16.24
CA LEU A 35 3.27 4.33 17.25
C LEU A 35 3.97 3.93 18.55
N ALA A 36 5.17 3.33 18.47
CA ALA A 36 6.00 3.01 19.64
C ALA A 36 6.20 4.22 20.54
N ILE A 37 6.56 5.36 19.94
CA ILE A 37 6.77 6.62 20.67
C ILE A 37 5.46 7.13 21.30
N ARG A 38 4.34 7.06 20.57
CA ARG A 38 3.04 7.56 21.05
C ARG A 38 2.44 6.71 22.15
N LEU A 39 2.61 5.40 22.06
CA LEU A 39 2.05 4.43 22.99
C LEU A 39 2.98 4.12 24.16
N GLY A 40 4.27 4.50 24.06
CA GLY A 40 5.29 4.13 25.04
C GLY A 40 5.53 2.62 25.10
N GLN A 41 5.26 1.89 24.02
CA GLN A 41 5.43 0.45 23.92
C GLN A 41 6.52 0.09 22.91
N PRO A 42 7.43 -0.86 23.23
CA PRO A 42 8.43 -1.32 22.28
C PRO A 42 7.78 -2.01 21.08
N VAL A 43 8.42 -1.87 19.93
CA VAL A 43 8.02 -2.56 18.72
C VAL A 43 9.16 -3.46 18.23
N MET A 44 8.85 -4.73 18.07
CA MET A 44 9.74 -5.75 17.54
C MET A 44 9.26 -6.16 16.15
N ALA A 45 10.17 -6.45 15.24
CA ALA A 45 9.83 -7.07 13.95
C ALA A 45 10.55 -8.42 13.84
N TRP A 46 9.86 -9.38 13.28
CA TRP A 46 10.40 -10.70 12.97
C TRP A 46 10.30 -10.95 11.46
N SER A 47 11.34 -11.54 10.92
CA SER A 47 11.33 -12.18 9.61
C SER A 47 12.20 -13.43 9.65
N ALA A 48 11.96 -14.39 8.75
CA ALA A 48 12.74 -15.63 8.67
C ALA A 48 14.25 -15.41 8.44
N THR A 49 14.61 -14.29 7.82
CA THR A 49 16.01 -13.96 7.50
C THR A 49 16.72 -13.16 8.59
N ALA A 50 16.01 -12.33 9.31
CA ALA A 50 16.57 -11.42 10.31
C ALA A 50 16.36 -11.90 11.76
N GLY A 51 15.37 -12.79 11.98
CA GLY A 51 14.92 -13.14 13.33
C GLY A 51 14.17 -12.00 13.99
N LEU A 52 14.05 -12.04 15.30
CA LEU A 52 13.33 -11.06 16.11
C LEU A 52 14.23 -9.86 16.43
N GLN A 53 13.87 -8.67 15.99
CA GLN A 53 14.66 -7.45 16.13
C GLN A 53 13.81 -6.29 16.62
N ARG A 54 14.39 -5.40 17.41
CA ARG A 54 13.74 -4.16 17.83
C ARG A 54 13.86 -3.10 16.71
N ILE A 55 12.75 -2.43 16.37
CA ILE A 55 12.71 -1.47 15.24
C ILE A 55 12.41 -0.03 15.65
N ASP A 56 12.04 0.21 16.89
CA ASP A 56 11.77 1.55 17.42
C ASP A 56 13.03 2.28 17.92
N VAL A 57 14.16 1.57 17.99
CA VAL A 57 15.49 2.10 18.32
C VAL A 57 16.54 1.52 17.38
N GLU A 58 17.56 2.31 17.07
CA GLU A 58 18.71 1.83 16.27
C GLU A 58 19.63 0.97 17.15
N LEU A 59 19.47 -0.34 17.06
CA LEU A 59 20.35 -1.33 17.68
C LEU A 59 21.05 -2.13 16.60
N ALA A 60 22.29 -2.57 16.89
CA ALA A 60 22.98 -3.50 16.00
C ALA A 60 22.12 -4.78 15.83
N PRO A 61 21.93 -5.28 14.61
CA PRO A 61 21.11 -6.46 14.36
C PRO A 61 21.70 -7.67 15.07
N GLN A 62 20.91 -8.24 15.98
CA GLN A 62 21.22 -9.50 16.65
C GLN A 62 20.31 -10.56 16.06
N ARG A 63 20.87 -11.54 15.38
CA ARG A 63 20.12 -12.66 14.80
C ARG A 63 19.70 -13.63 15.92
N HIS A 64 18.52 -13.44 16.48
CA HIS A 64 17.92 -14.35 17.44
C HIS A 64 16.57 -14.83 16.94
N ALA A 65 16.26 -16.12 17.19
CA ALA A 65 14.96 -16.70 16.90
C ALA A 65 14.49 -16.50 15.43
N SER A 66 15.30 -16.92 14.45
CA SER A 66 14.90 -16.93 13.05
C SER A 66 13.83 -17.97 12.73
N GLU A 67 13.79 -19.09 13.46
CA GLU A 67 12.73 -20.09 13.34
C GLU A 67 11.41 -19.57 13.94
N PRO A 68 10.26 -19.75 13.25
CA PRO A 68 8.97 -19.23 13.70
C PRO A 68 8.59 -19.67 15.10
N GLN A 69 8.78 -20.96 15.40
CA GLN A 69 8.44 -21.54 16.70
C GLN A 69 9.30 -20.96 17.83
N GLN A 70 10.58 -20.73 17.57
CA GLN A 70 11.49 -20.09 18.54
C GLN A 70 11.09 -18.64 18.78
N ALA A 71 10.73 -17.90 17.71
CA ALA A 71 10.26 -16.55 17.82
C ALA A 71 8.97 -16.45 18.65
N LEU A 72 7.97 -17.25 18.33
CA LEU A 72 6.71 -17.29 19.07
C LEU A 72 6.92 -17.72 20.53
N GLY A 73 7.80 -18.70 20.78
CA GLY A 73 8.18 -19.11 22.14
C GLY A 73 8.83 -17.98 22.94
N GLN A 74 9.72 -17.21 22.32
CA GLN A 74 10.34 -16.04 22.93
C GLN A 74 9.34 -14.92 23.20
N ILE A 75 8.43 -14.64 22.27
CA ILE A 75 7.34 -13.68 22.43
C ILE A 75 6.50 -14.06 23.64
N LYS A 76 6.07 -15.32 23.72
CA LYS A 76 5.27 -15.82 24.84
C LYS A 76 5.99 -15.74 26.19
N ALA A 77 7.30 -15.88 26.21
CA ALA A 77 8.12 -15.82 27.44
C ALA A 77 8.43 -14.36 27.88
N THR A 78 8.12 -13.35 27.06
CA THR A 78 8.36 -11.94 27.37
C THR A 78 7.22 -11.39 28.25
N ASN A 79 7.54 -10.73 29.34
CA ASN A 79 6.54 -10.15 30.26
C ASN A 79 6.27 -8.65 30.03
N THR A 80 7.00 -8.01 29.14
CA THR A 80 6.83 -6.58 28.83
C THR A 80 5.83 -6.41 27.70
N PRO A 81 4.75 -5.63 27.87
CA PRO A 81 3.81 -5.32 26.79
C PRO A 81 4.53 -4.83 25.54
N THR A 82 4.39 -5.53 24.43
CA THR A 82 5.18 -5.30 23.20
C THR A 82 4.31 -5.52 21.97
N ILE A 83 4.54 -4.74 20.94
CA ILE A 83 3.94 -4.94 19.61
C ILE A 83 4.94 -5.71 18.76
N TYR A 84 4.51 -6.81 18.15
CA TYR A 84 5.33 -7.68 17.30
C TYR A 84 4.83 -7.65 15.87
N LEU A 85 5.65 -7.19 14.92
CA LEU A 85 5.39 -7.29 13.50
C LEU A 85 5.96 -8.61 12.98
N LEU A 86 5.10 -9.49 12.50
CA LEU A 86 5.50 -10.77 11.90
C LEU A 86 5.45 -10.62 10.38
N MET A 87 6.63 -10.34 9.78
CA MET A 87 6.76 -10.10 8.34
C MET A 87 6.79 -11.41 7.58
N ASP A 88 5.94 -11.52 6.55
CA ASP A 88 5.78 -12.71 5.72
C ASP A 88 5.58 -14.01 6.52
N PHE A 89 4.73 -13.93 7.55
CA PHE A 89 4.45 -15.11 8.39
C PHE A 89 3.43 -16.07 7.73
N HIS A 90 2.78 -15.70 6.63
CA HIS A 90 1.74 -16.49 5.96
C HIS A 90 2.13 -17.94 5.63
N PRO A 91 3.37 -18.31 5.20
CA PRO A 91 3.70 -19.69 4.93
C PRO A 91 3.70 -20.59 6.18
N TYR A 92 3.88 -19.96 7.34
CA TYR A 92 3.97 -20.67 8.63
C TYR A 92 2.62 -20.85 9.32
N LEU A 93 1.54 -20.26 8.79
CA LEU A 93 0.17 -20.44 9.28
C LEU A 93 -0.42 -21.81 8.95
N HIS A 94 0.23 -22.59 8.08
CA HIS A 94 -0.15 -23.98 7.79
C HIS A 94 0.39 -24.99 8.83
N ASP A 95 1.34 -24.58 9.68
CA ASP A 95 1.88 -25.44 10.73
C ASP A 95 0.99 -25.35 11.99
N PRO A 96 0.36 -26.48 12.43
CA PRO A 96 -0.53 -26.48 13.59
C PRO A 96 0.14 -26.00 14.89
N LEU A 97 1.47 -26.19 15.03
CA LEU A 97 2.19 -25.74 16.20
C LEU A 97 2.31 -24.22 16.26
N ASN A 98 2.58 -23.58 15.10
CA ASN A 98 2.61 -22.14 15.02
C ASN A 98 1.22 -21.53 15.29
N VAL A 99 0.17 -22.10 14.70
CA VAL A 99 -1.22 -21.67 14.95
C VAL A 99 -1.57 -21.80 16.43
N ARG A 100 -1.16 -22.90 17.06
CA ARG A 100 -1.39 -23.12 18.50
C ARG A 100 -0.67 -22.08 19.36
N LEU A 101 0.60 -21.78 19.07
CA LEU A 101 1.38 -20.76 19.78
C LEU A 101 0.79 -19.36 19.63
N LEU A 102 0.37 -18.98 18.41
CA LEU A 102 -0.32 -17.71 18.16
C LEU A 102 -1.61 -17.61 18.98
N LYS A 103 -2.41 -18.69 19.01
CA LYS A 103 -3.64 -18.75 19.80
C LYS A 103 -3.37 -18.63 21.30
N GLU A 104 -2.33 -19.28 21.82
CA GLU A 104 -1.97 -19.18 23.23
C GLU A 104 -1.56 -17.76 23.61
N ILE A 105 -0.74 -17.08 22.78
CA ILE A 105 -0.38 -15.70 23.01
C ILE A 105 -1.63 -14.78 23.00
N ALA A 106 -2.57 -15.04 22.07
CA ALA A 106 -3.81 -14.28 21.98
C ALA A 106 -4.73 -14.51 23.20
N LEU A 107 -4.83 -15.72 23.70
CA LEU A 107 -5.59 -16.07 24.91
C LEU A 107 -4.98 -15.42 26.17
N ASP A 108 -3.65 -15.36 26.25
CA ASP A 108 -2.91 -14.78 27.36
C ASP A 108 -2.81 -13.25 27.28
N TYR A 109 -3.53 -12.61 26.36
CA TYR A 109 -3.47 -11.16 26.12
C TYR A 109 -3.69 -10.34 27.38
N HIS A 110 -4.60 -10.74 28.25
CA HIS A 110 -4.89 -10.01 29.50
C HIS A 110 -3.69 -9.95 30.46
N THR A 111 -2.78 -10.91 30.35
CA THR A 111 -1.57 -11.01 31.18
C THR A 111 -0.37 -10.38 30.47
N LEU A 112 -0.15 -10.73 29.21
CA LEU A 112 1.05 -10.35 28.44
C LEU A 112 0.91 -9.00 27.77
N GLN A 113 -0.31 -8.62 27.36
CA GLN A 113 -0.62 -7.42 26.59
C GLN A 113 0.24 -7.28 25.31
N HIS A 114 0.50 -8.40 24.64
CA HIS A 114 1.19 -8.46 23.37
C HIS A 114 0.20 -8.32 22.23
N THR A 115 0.49 -7.44 21.29
CA THR A 115 -0.23 -7.40 20.02
C THR A 115 0.67 -7.96 18.92
N LEU A 116 0.20 -9.01 18.24
CA LEU A 116 0.88 -9.58 17.09
C LEU A 116 0.25 -9.00 15.82
N VAL A 117 1.06 -8.45 14.94
CA VAL A 117 0.66 -7.87 13.67
C VAL A 117 1.26 -8.70 12.55
N LEU A 118 0.42 -9.48 11.86
CA LEU A 118 0.83 -10.26 10.71
C LEU A 118 0.81 -9.37 9.47
N VAL A 119 1.96 -9.22 8.84
CA VAL A 119 2.13 -8.38 7.65
C VAL A 119 2.56 -9.25 6.49
N SER A 120 1.76 -9.30 5.44
CA SER A 120 2.07 -10.08 4.23
C SER A 120 1.28 -9.58 3.04
N HIS A 121 1.62 -10.06 1.84
CA HIS A 121 0.90 -9.73 0.61
C HIS A 121 -0.45 -10.45 0.47
N ASP A 122 -0.60 -11.58 1.17
CA ASP A 122 -1.80 -12.43 1.18
C ASP A 122 -1.84 -13.19 2.51
N LEU A 123 -2.97 -13.16 3.21
CA LEU A 123 -3.13 -13.74 4.55
C LEU A 123 -4.42 -14.55 4.60
N ASP A 124 -4.28 -15.86 4.49
CA ASP A 124 -5.35 -16.81 4.77
C ASP A 124 -5.27 -17.23 6.25
N MET A 125 -6.16 -16.63 7.05
CA MET A 125 -6.15 -16.82 8.50
C MET A 125 -6.83 -18.13 8.90
N PRO A 126 -6.16 -18.98 9.71
CA PRO A 126 -6.81 -20.17 10.27
C PRO A 126 -8.07 -19.80 11.07
N PRO A 127 -9.17 -20.57 10.90
CA PRO A 127 -10.44 -20.30 11.60
C PRO A 127 -10.31 -20.17 13.11
N GLU A 128 -9.33 -20.88 13.71
CA GLU A 128 -9.05 -20.85 15.15
C GLU A 128 -8.54 -19.50 15.65
N LEU A 129 -8.03 -18.64 14.75
CA LEU A 129 -7.48 -17.34 15.07
C LEU A 129 -8.42 -16.18 14.68
N GLU A 130 -9.42 -16.42 13.84
CA GLU A 130 -10.33 -15.38 13.33
C GLU A 130 -10.99 -14.56 14.44
N SER A 131 -11.44 -15.21 15.52
CA SER A 131 -12.11 -14.52 16.65
C SER A 131 -11.21 -13.59 17.45
N PHE A 132 -9.89 -13.70 17.30
CA PHE A 132 -8.87 -12.87 17.95
C PHE A 132 -8.31 -11.80 17.02
N THR A 133 -8.69 -11.82 15.74
CA THR A 133 -8.05 -11.06 14.68
C THR A 133 -8.91 -9.87 14.24
N ALA A 134 -8.28 -8.72 14.09
CA ALA A 134 -8.84 -7.59 13.37
C ALA A 134 -8.02 -7.33 12.10
N ARG A 135 -8.70 -7.05 10.99
CA ARG A 135 -8.07 -6.66 9.73
C ARG A 135 -7.89 -5.14 9.70
N PHE A 136 -6.73 -4.71 9.26
CA PHE A 136 -6.44 -3.32 8.98
C PHE A 136 -6.01 -3.15 7.52
N ASP A 137 -6.72 -2.33 6.78
CA ASP A 137 -6.41 -2.02 5.40
C ASP A 137 -5.67 -0.69 5.31
N LEU A 138 -4.45 -0.70 4.76
CA LEU A 138 -3.69 0.53 4.52
C LEU A 138 -4.39 1.40 3.49
N SER A 139 -4.57 2.68 3.82
CA SER A 139 -5.10 3.63 2.85
C SER A 139 -4.10 3.86 1.71
N LEU A 140 -4.63 4.05 0.51
CA LEU A 140 -3.81 4.50 -0.60
C LEU A 140 -3.31 5.93 -0.34
N PRO A 141 -2.13 6.32 -0.87
CA PRO A 141 -1.63 7.66 -0.68
C PRO A 141 -2.60 8.69 -1.28
N ASP A 142 -2.97 9.67 -0.48
CA ASP A 142 -3.71 10.84 -0.94
C ASP A 142 -2.79 11.80 -1.74
N ARG A 143 -3.34 12.92 -2.19
CA ARG A 143 -2.59 13.90 -2.99
C ARG A 143 -1.32 14.37 -2.29
N ASP A 144 -1.37 14.62 -0.98
CA ASP A 144 -0.23 15.10 -0.20
C ASP A 144 0.81 14.00 -0.04
N GLY A 145 0.37 12.76 0.18
CA GLY A 145 1.23 11.57 0.20
C GLY A 145 1.95 11.35 -1.13
N LEU A 146 1.22 11.44 -2.27
CA LEU A 146 1.82 11.34 -3.59
C LEU A 146 2.84 12.47 -3.86
N GLN A 147 2.54 13.69 -3.41
CA GLN A 147 3.47 14.81 -3.53
C GLN A 147 4.72 14.61 -2.67
N ALA A 148 4.59 14.01 -1.49
CA ALA A 148 5.73 13.64 -0.65
C ALA A 148 6.60 12.59 -1.34
N ILE A 149 6.00 11.56 -1.96
CA ILE A 149 6.71 10.56 -2.76
C ILE A 149 7.53 11.21 -3.88
N ILE A 150 6.93 12.11 -4.65
CA ILE A 150 7.65 12.82 -5.74
C ILE A 150 8.83 13.62 -5.18
N ARG A 151 8.65 14.34 -4.06
CA ARG A 151 9.75 15.10 -3.43
C ARG A 151 10.88 14.21 -2.92
N GLU A 152 10.55 13.06 -2.33
CA GLU A 152 11.54 12.09 -1.85
C GLU A 152 12.37 11.51 -2.99
N GLU A 153 11.72 11.10 -4.11
CA GLU A 153 12.41 10.56 -5.28
C GLU A 153 13.26 11.65 -5.98
N ALA A 154 12.74 12.86 -6.12
CA ALA A 154 13.49 14.01 -6.64
C ALA A 154 14.71 14.35 -5.75
N GLY A 155 14.55 14.29 -4.43
CA GLY A 155 15.65 14.47 -3.48
C GLY A 155 16.71 13.36 -3.56
N HIS A 156 16.26 12.11 -3.79
CA HIS A 156 17.17 11.00 -4.00
C HIS A 156 17.99 11.17 -5.29
N TRP A 157 17.33 11.50 -6.38
CA TRP A 157 17.97 11.79 -7.67
C TRP A 157 18.97 12.96 -7.54
N SER A 158 18.60 14.04 -6.88
CA SER A 158 19.45 15.20 -6.64
C SER A 158 20.74 14.82 -5.92
N ARG A 159 20.70 13.97 -4.91
CA ARG A 159 21.90 13.50 -4.19
C ARG A 159 22.84 12.72 -5.10
N LEU A 160 22.33 11.95 -6.06
CA LEU A 160 23.11 11.18 -7.02
C LEU A 160 23.71 12.07 -8.13
N HIS A 161 23.11 13.24 -8.39
CA HIS A 161 23.49 14.15 -9.48
C HIS A 161 24.05 15.48 -8.94
N GLN A 162 24.92 15.41 -7.95
CA GLN A 162 25.70 16.55 -7.44
C GLN A 162 24.85 17.76 -6.99
N GLY A 163 23.64 17.50 -6.48
CA GLY A 163 22.74 18.54 -6.01
C GLY A 163 21.89 19.21 -7.10
N SER A 164 21.92 18.71 -8.33
CA SER A 164 21.03 19.16 -9.41
C SER A 164 19.57 19.02 -9.00
N LYS A 165 18.75 20.01 -9.33
CA LYS A 165 17.31 19.96 -9.02
C LYS A 165 16.53 19.38 -10.19
N VAL A 166 15.58 18.50 -9.89
CA VAL A 166 14.60 18.01 -10.85
C VAL A 166 13.76 19.19 -11.35
N LYS A 167 13.69 19.38 -12.67
CA LYS A 167 12.89 20.43 -13.30
C LYS A 167 11.45 19.95 -13.41
N THR A 168 10.50 20.81 -13.10
CA THR A 168 9.07 20.50 -13.28
C THR A 168 8.27 21.81 -13.38
N ASP A 169 7.15 21.76 -14.08
CA ASP A 169 6.15 22.81 -14.06
C ASP A 169 4.92 22.37 -13.23
N LYS A 170 4.19 23.37 -12.73
CA LYS A 170 3.05 23.12 -11.83
C LYS A 170 1.91 22.37 -12.52
N GLN A 171 1.65 22.65 -13.80
CA GLN A 171 0.53 22.07 -14.52
C GLN A 171 0.77 20.56 -14.80
N THR A 172 1.97 20.22 -15.23
CA THR A 172 2.39 18.83 -15.43
C THR A 172 2.37 18.06 -14.12
N LEU A 173 2.93 18.65 -13.04
CA LEU A 173 2.92 18.04 -11.72
C LEU A 173 1.49 17.73 -11.23
N ASP A 174 0.56 18.68 -11.38
CA ASP A 174 -0.84 18.51 -11.01
C ASP A 174 -1.53 17.42 -11.83
N THR A 175 -1.16 17.25 -13.09
CA THR A 175 -1.69 16.19 -13.95
C THR A 175 -1.15 14.83 -13.55
N ILE A 176 0.16 14.72 -13.30
CA ILE A 176 0.80 13.48 -12.83
C ILE A 176 0.21 13.07 -11.48
N LEU A 177 0.04 13.98 -10.53
CA LEU A 177 -0.58 13.68 -9.24
C LEU A 177 -2.00 13.09 -9.39
N ARG A 178 -2.78 13.59 -10.35
CA ARG A 178 -4.10 13.01 -10.66
C ARG A 178 -3.98 11.62 -11.26
N GLN A 179 -3.03 11.40 -12.17
CA GLN A 179 -2.80 10.10 -12.79
C GLN A 179 -2.28 9.05 -11.82
N LEU A 180 -1.49 9.43 -10.82
CA LEU A 180 -0.99 8.53 -9.77
C LEU A 180 -2.05 8.18 -8.72
N GLY A 181 -3.15 8.90 -8.66
CA GLY A 181 -4.25 8.61 -7.75
C GLY A 181 -4.77 7.18 -7.88
N GLY A 182 -4.96 6.50 -6.74
CA GLY A 182 -5.38 5.11 -6.69
C GLY A 182 -4.26 4.07 -6.80
N LEU A 183 -2.99 4.49 -6.90
CA LEU A 183 -1.84 3.59 -6.85
C LEU A 183 -1.32 3.41 -5.42
N THR A 184 -0.66 2.28 -5.18
CA THR A 184 0.08 2.06 -3.93
C THR A 184 1.33 2.97 -3.87
N ASP A 185 1.89 3.18 -2.66
CA ASP A 185 3.15 3.94 -2.47
C ASP A 185 4.28 3.35 -3.34
N ILE A 186 4.42 2.02 -3.35
CA ILE A 186 5.47 1.31 -4.11
C ILE A 186 5.31 1.56 -5.61
N ASP A 187 4.10 1.45 -6.13
CA ASP A 187 3.83 1.61 -7.56
C ASP A 187 4.01 3.06 -8.01
N ALA A 188 3.51 4.00 -7.23
CA ALA A 188 3.71 5.43 -7.47
C ALA A 188 5.21 5.78 -7.48
N ARG A 189 5.99 5.28 -6.50
CA ARG A 189 7.45 5.46 -6.47
C ARG A 189 8.13 4.89 -7.69
N ARG A 190 7.74 3.68 -8.11
CA ARG A 190 8.34 3.03 -9.28
C ARG A 190 8.12 3.84 -10.55
N ILE A 191 6.90 4.32 -10.76
CA ILE A 191 6.58 5.15 -11.93
C ILE A 191 7.36 6.47 -11.88
N ILE A 192 7.31 7.19 -10.77
CA ILE A 192 8.00 8.49 -10.62
C ILE A 192 9.52 8.35 -10.76
N ARG A 193 10.10 7.29 -10.21
CA ARG A 193 11.53 7.02 -10.36
C ARG A 193 11.91 6.82 -11.83
N ASN A 194 11.12 6.08 -12.59
CA ASN A 194 11.37 5.86 -14.01
C ASN A 194 11.28 7.16 -14.82
N VAL A 195 10.36 8.06 -14.45
CA VAL A 195 10.22 9.39 -15.06
C VAL A 195 11.46 10.25 -14.77
N ILE A 196 11.82 10.43 -13.50
CA ILE A 196 12.91 11.31 -13.08
C ILE A 196 14.29 10.81 -13.55
N HIS A 197 14.52 9.49 -13.59
CA HIS A 197 15.83 8.92 -13.93
C HIS A 197 16.22 9.05 -15.40
N ASP A 198 15.27 9.37 -16.28
CA ASP A 198 15.58 9.50 -17.71
C ASP A 198 16.40 10.76 -18.00
N ASP A 199 15.91 11.92 -17.60
CA ASP A 199 16.52 13.20 -17.92
C ASP A 199 16.61 14.20 -16.73
N GLY A 200 16.10 13.82 -15.56
CA GLY A 200 16.04 14.69 -14.38
C GLY A 200 14.99 15.79 -14.48
N ALA A 201 13.97 15.58 -15.28
CA ALA A 201 12.83 16.46 -15.42
C ALA A 201 11.51 15.72 -15.19
N ILE A 202 10.46 16.46 -15.02
CA ILE A 202 9.07 16.00 -15.04
C ILE A 202 8.33 16.96 -15.93
N ASP A 203 8.07 16.58 -17.17
CA ASP A 203 7.46 17.41 -18.18
C ASP A 203 6.25 16.77 -18.90
N SER A 204 5.71 17.41 -19.93
CA SER A 204 4.53 16.95 -20.65
C SER A 204 4.75 15.62 -21.36
N ASP A 205 5.97 15.30 -21.77
CA ASP A 205 6.30 14.07 -22.51
C ASP A 205 6.23 12.85 -21.60
N ASP A 206 6.42 13.06 -20.29
CA ASP A 206 6.30 12.04 -19.27
C ASP A 206 4.86 11.58 -18.99
N LEU A 207 3.86 12.39 -19.32
CA LEU A 207 2.45 12.05 -19.10
C LEU A 207 2.08 10.71 -19.79
N ALA A 208 2.59 10.49 -20.99
CA ALA A 208 2.39 9.23 -21.70
C ALA A 208 3.08 8.04 -21.00
N ARG A 209 4.26 8.26 -20.41
CA ARG A 209 4.99 7.24 -19.64
C ARG A 209 4.28 6.88 -18.34
N VAL A 210 3.82 7.88 -17.60
CA VAL A 210 3.02 7.68 -16.36
C VAL A 210 1.76 6.90 -16.67
N THR A 211 1.03 7.28 -17.73
CA THR A 211 -0.16 6.60 -18.20
C THR A 211 0.14 5.14 -18.53
N ARG A 212 1.16 4.88 -19.32
CA ARG A 212 1.58 3.51 -19.70
C ARG A 212 1.99 2.69 -18.48
N GLY A 213 2.79 3.25 -17.58
CA GLY A 213 3.21 2.58 -16.34
C GLY A 213 2.04 2.19 -15.46
N ARG A 214 1.03 3.07 -15.33
CA ARG A 214 -0.20 2.77 -14.61
C ARG A 214 -0.99 1.61 -15.23
N TYR A 215 -1.13 1.59 -16.54
CA TYR A 215 -1.86 0.53 -17.24
C TYR A 215 -1.14 -0.81 -17.17
N GLN A 216 0.18 -0.85 -17.26
CA GLN A 216 0.96 -2.07 -17.08
C GLN A 216 0.73 -2.71 -15.69
N LEU A 217 0.50 -1.90 -14.65
CA LEU A 217 0.15 -2.40 -13.33
C LEU A 217 -1.24 -3.05 -13.30
N ILE A 218 -2.20 -2.47 -14.01
CA ILE A 218 -3.56 -3.01 -14.12
C ILE A 218 -3.56 -4.32 -14.92
N GLU A 219 -2.82 -4.37 -16.02
CA GLU A 219 -2.68 -5.58 -16.85
C GLU A 219 -1.99 -6.72 -16.09
N SER A 220 -1.05 -6.42 -15.21
CA SER A 220 -0.35 -7.45 -14.42
C SER A 220 -1.29 -8.26 -13.52
N SER A 221 -2.50 -7.75 -13.23
CA SER A 221 -3.54 -8.48 -12.51
C SER A 221 -4.25 -9.55 -13.36
N GLY A 222 -4.04 -9.56 -14.69
CA GLY A 222 -4.62 -10.52 -15.63
C GLY A 222 -6.13 -10.40 -15.87
N ALA A 223 -6.82 -9.51 -15.14
CA ALA A 223 -8.27 -9.35 -15.23
C ALA A 223 -8.71 -8.31 -16.28
N LEU A 224 -7.81 -7.39 -16.66
CA LEU A 224 -8.09 -6.29 -17.57
C LEU A 224 -6.97 -6.16 -18.59
N SER A 225 -7.31 -5.84 -19.84
CA SER A 225 -6.37 -5.40 -20.88
C SER A 225 -6.69 -3.98 -21.30
N VAL A 226 -5.67 -3.22 -21.69
CA VAL A 226 -5.83 -1.82 -22.10
C VAL A 226 -5.35 -1.66 -23.54
N GLU A 227 -6.25 -1.22 -24.40
CA GLU A 227 -5.97 -0.86 -25.77
C GLU A 227 -5.53 0.62 -25.82
N PHE A 228 -4.27 0.87 -26.21
CA PHE A 228 -3.73 2.23 -26.34
C PHE A 228 -4.00 2.84 -27.72
N ASP A 229 -4.07 2.01 -28.74
CA ASP A 229 -4.27 2.43 -30.12
C ASP A 229 -5.75 2.28 -30.51
N THR A 230 -6.60 3.07 -29.85
CA THR A 230 -8.03 3.09 -30.15
C THR A 230 -8.28 3.99 -31.35
N ALA A 231 -8.92 3.45 -32.39
CA ALA A 231 -9.38 4.25 -33.51
C ALA A 231 -10.34 5.35 -33.05
N ASP A 232 -10.20 6.56 -33.61
CA ASP A 232 -11.16 7.63 -33.40
C ASP A 232 -12.56 7.18 -33.80
N PHE A 233 -13.57 7.61 -33.06
CA PHE A 233 -14.96 7.22 -33.33
C PHE A 233 -15.41 7.65 -34.74
N ASP A 234 -14.77 8.65 -35.33
CA ASP A 234 -14.99 9.09 -36.70
C ASP A 234 -14.44 8.10 -37.74
N ALA A 235 -13.42 7.33 -37.40
CA ALA A 235 -12.86 6.27 -38.24
C ALA A 235 -13.74 5.00 -38.29
N VAL A 236 -14.69 4.87 -37.34
CA VAL A 236 -15.63 3.74 -37.33
C VAL A 236 -16.72 3.99 -38.38
N GLY A 237 -16.79 3.13 -39.42
CA GLY A 237 -17.81 3.20 -40.47
C GLY A 237 -19.22 2.91 -39.92
N GLY A 238 -20.24 3.58 -40.43
CA GLY A 238 -21.64 3.36 -40.03
C GLY A 238 -22.00 3.90 -38.65
N LEU A 239 -22.84 3.20 -37.89
CA LEU A 239 -23.29 3.50 -36.54
C LEU A 239 -23.86 4.92 -36.35
N HIS A 240 -24.50 5.48 -37.40
CA HIS A 240 -24.97 6.90 -37.38
C HIS A 240 -25.87 7.25 -36.21
N ASN A 241 -26.77 6.32 -35.83
CA ASN A 241 -27.67 6.54 -34.70
C ASN A 241 -26.91 6.58 -33.38
N LEU A 242 -25.92 5.68 -33.19
CA LEU A 242 -25.08 5.66 -32.00
C LEU A 242 -24.20 6.93 -31.91
N LYS A 243 -23.58 7.33 -33.03
CA LYS A 243 -22.79 8.57 -33.13
C LYS A 243 -23.62 9.77 -32.74
N ARG A 244 -24.84 9.88 -33.30
CA ARG A 244 -25.78 10.96 -32.96
C ARG A 244 -26.18 10.93 -31.48
N TRP A 245 -26.48 9.75 -30.96
CA TRP A 245 -26.87 9.58 -29.56
C TRP A 245 -25.75 10.02 -28.58
N ILE A 246 -24.50 9.62 -28.86
CA ILE A 246 -23.31 10.00 -28.05
C ILE A 246 -23.07 11.50 -28.15
N SER A 247 -23.14 12.09 -29.35
CA SER A 247 -22.89 13.53 -29.53
C SER A 247 -23.87 14.40 -28.76
N LEU A 248 -25.14 13.99 -28.69
CA LEU A 248 -26.18 14.69 -27.93
C LEU A 248 -25.94 14.61 -26.39
N ARG A 249 -25.25 13.56 -25.92
CA ARG A 249 -24.99 13.34 -24.48
C ARG A 249 -23.58 13.73 -24.03
N ARG A 250 -22.74 14.14 -24.96
CA ARG A 250 -21.36 14.54 -24.66
C ARG A 250 -21.27 15.61 -23.56
N SER A 251 -22.19 16.58 -23.60
CA SER A 251 -22.24 17.65 -22.59
C SER A 251 -22.58 17.12 -21.18
N ALA A 252 -23.45 16.13 -21.09
CA ALA A 252 -23.81 15.51 -19.81
C ALA A 252 -22.65 14.68 -19.22
N PHE A 253 -21.76 14.11 -20.06
CA PHE A 253 -20.56 13.45 -19.63
C PHE A 253 -19.47 14.41 -19.13
N LEU A 254 -19.31 15.56 -19.82
CA LEU A 254 -18.24 16.52 -19.54
C LEU A 254 -18.59 17.49 -18.41
N GLN A 255 -19.87 17.71 -18.16
CA GLN A 255 -20.37 18.65 -17.15
C GLN A 255 -21.42 17.95 -16.25
N PRO A 256 -20.99 17.24 -15.20
CA PRO A 256 -21.94 16.65 -14.24
C PRO A 256 -22.82 17.73 -13.59
N GLY A 257 -24.13 17.55 -13.63
CA GLY A 257 -25.12 18.52 -13.07
C GLY A 257 -25.88 19.32 -14.10
N GLY A 258 -25.76 19.02 -15.41
CA GLY A 258 -26.59 19.61 -16.47
C GLY A 258 -28.03 19.08 -16.48
N GLN A 259 -28.84 19.52 -17.46
CA GLN A 259 -30.24 19.10 -17.61
C GLN A 259 -30.44 17.63 -17.98
N LEU A 260 -29.41 16.94 -18.41
CA LEU A 260 -29.44 15.53 -18.77
C LEU A 260 -28.72 14.68 -17.71
N ASP A 261 -29.29 13.53 -17.40
CA ASP A 261 -28.64 12.54 -16.53
C ASP A 261 -27.32 12.05 -17.16
N THR A 262 -26.28 11.98 -16.34
CA THR A 262 -24.97 11.45 -16.76
C THR A 262 -25.10 9.98 -17.13
N PRO A 263 -24.82 9.56 -18.38
CA PRO A 263 -24.88 8.16 -18.78
C PRO A 263 -23.89 7.33 -17.98
N ARG A 264 -24.32 6.20 -17.43
CA ARG A 264 -23.49 5.29 -16.62
C ARG A 264 -22.79 4.23 -17.45
N GLY A 265 -23.28 3.97 -18.67
CA GLY A 265 -22.74 2.99 -19.59
C GLY A 265 -23.65 2.78 -20.79
N ILE A 266 -23.15 2.08 -21.81
CA ILE A 266 -23.89 1.68 -23.00
C ILE A 266 -23.69 0.18 -23.18
N LEU A 267 -24.79 -0.57 -23.29
CA LEU A 267 -24.77 -1.97 -23.69
C LEU A 267 -25.17 -2.05 -25.16
N LEU A 268 -24.30 -2.60 -26.00
CA LEU A 268 -24.56 -2.89 -27.40
C LEU A 268 -24.88 -4.38 -27.52
N THR A 269 -26.07 -4.71 -28.02
CA THR A 269 -26.53 -6.08 -28.24
C THR A 269 -26.68 -6.37 -29.76
#